data_d10db0044f021501b75cd9f6ac043445
#
_entry.id   d10db0044f021501b75cd9f6ac043445
#
_cell.length_a   1.000
_cell.length_b   1.000
_cell.length_c   1.000
_cell.angle_alpha   90.00
_cell.angle_beta   90.00
_cell.angle_gamma   90.00
#
_symmetry.space_group_name_H-M   'P 1'
#
loop_
_entity.id
_entity.type
_entity.pdbx_description
1 polymer ?
#
loop_
_entity_poly.entity_id
_entity_poly.type
_entity_poly.pdbx_seq_one_letter_code
_entity_poly.pdbx_strand_id
1 'polypeptide(L)'
;LTPEQLTAAYYEMLRTANIELLVLGCTAEQTAAVKDALLAELAAIDRAPLPLAENIAMPRREPVHKTETYDMVQAKLCMLFTLGEPMRTEQLAAVRLAMALYGGSVTSRLFLNVRERDHLCYYCSSSFQSFTGSMAVNSGVEHADAARAERAILKELADLCDGPITDDEFEDCRRGLLSGMQGVEDTLGGIETWYYIEVLRGGDPAKVQTPAEARAALQAVTKDDVRAILRKLTLSVSYLLTKEVAAHAAE
;
A
#
# COMPACT_ATOMS: atom_id res chain seq x y z
N LEU A 1 26.04 19.11 -5.56
CA LEU A 1 25.00 20.09 -5.19
C LEU A 1 25.62 21.16 -4.31
N THR A 2 25.42 22.45 -4.65
CA THR A 2 25.80 23.58 -3.82
C THR A 2 24.59 24.12 -3.04
N PRO A 3 24.78 24.87 -1.95
CA PRO A 3 23.68 25.53 -1.23
C PRO A 3 22.81 26.41 -2.13
N GLU A 4 23.43 27.11 -3.09
CA GLU A 4 22.75 28.00 -4.04
C GLU A 4 21.85 27.20 -4.99
N GLN A 5 22.34 26.04 -5.50
CA GLN A 5 21.55 25.14 -6.35
C GLN A 5 20.35 24.57 -5.58
N LEU A 6 20.55 24.19 -4.31
CA LEU A 6 19.45 23.66 -3.49
C LEU A 6 18.42 24.74 -3.20
N THR A 7 18.85 25.96 -2.89
CA THR A 7 17.96 27.11 -2.66
C THR A 7 17.16 27.45 -3.90
N ALA A 8 17.79 27.48 -5.06
CA ALA A 8 17.11 27.75 -6.33
C ALA A 8 16.05 26.66 -6.64
N ALA A 9 16.38 25.39 -6.43
CA ALA A 9 15.43 24.28 -6.62
C ALA A 9 14.24 24.37 -5.65
N TYR A 10 14.47 24.76 -4.40
CA TYR A 10 13.41 24.96 -3.40
C TYR A 10 12.43 26.08 -3.82
N TYR A 11 12.95 27.23 -4.24
CA TYR A 11 12.09 28.32 -4.73
C TYR A 11 11.35 27.94 -6.02
N GLU A 12 11.99 27.21 -6.93
CA GLU A 12 11.32 26.71 -8.14
C GLU A 12 10.19 25.73 -7.78
N MET A 13 10.40 24.85 -6.81
CA MET A 13 9.36 23.98 -6.29
C MET A 13 8.17 24.79 -5.71
N LEU A 14 8.44 25.78 -4.85
CA LEU A 14 7.38 26.65 -4.32
C LEU A 14 6.64 27.41 -5.41
N ARG A 15 7.33 27.80 -6.48
CA ARG A 15 6.76 28.51 -7.62
C ARG A 15 5.84 27.65 -8.46
N THR A 16 6.19 26.37 -8.68
CA THR A 16 5.57 25.50 -9.66
C THR A 16 4.72 24.37 -9.11
N ALA A 17 4.90 23.99 -7.84
CA ALA A 17 4.14 22.90 -7.23
C ALA A 17 2.67 23.28 -7.02
N ASN A 18 1.79 22.30 -7.11
CA ASN A 18 0.44 22.40 -6.54
C ASN A 18 0.56 22.25 -5.03
N ILE A 19 0.04 23.20 -4.28
CA ILE A 19 0.13 23.25 -2.82
C ILE A 19 -1.27 23.11 -2.24
N GLU A 20 -1.44 22.13 -1.37
CA GLU A 20 -2.62 21.93 -0.56
C GLU A 20 -2.30 22.25 0.90
N LEU A 21 -3.22 22.94 1.58
CA LEU A 21 -3.06 23.36 2.95
C LEU A 21 -4.15 22.72 3.81
N LEU A 22 -3.72 21.94 4.80
CA LEU A 22 -4.60 21.35 5.80
C LEU A 22 -4.34 22.04 7.16
N VAL A 23 -5.40 22.54 7.79
CA VAL A 23 -5.32 23.20 9.09
C VAL A 23 -6.23 22.48 10.06
N LEU A 24 -5.65 21.93 11.13
CA LEU A 24 -6.34 21.15 12.15
C LEU A 24 -6.09 21.72 13.55
N GLY A 25 -7.01 21.44 14.47
CA GLY A 25 -6.85 21.79 15.88
C GLY A 25 -7.11 23.24 16.22
N CYS A 26 -7.68 24.01 15.29
CA CYS A 26 -8.01 25.42 15.45
C CYS A 26 -9.53 25.65 15.58
N THR A 27 -9.93 26.75 16.23
CA THR A 27 -11.31 27.24 16.12
C THR A 27 -11.58 27.76 14.70
N ALA A 28 -12.85 27.93 14.33
CA ALA A 28 -13.21 28.45 13.01
C ALA A 28 -12.58 29.85 12.74
N GLU A 29 -12.50 30.70 13.75
CA GLU A 29 -11.88 32.03 13.64
C GLU A 29 -10.36 31.92 13.43
N GLN A 30 -9.68 31.06 14.20
CA GLN A 30 -8.25 30.79 14.05
C GLN A 30 -7.94 30.17 12.69
N THR A 31 -8.78 29.25 12.22
CA THR A 31 -8.61 28.62 10.90
C THR A 31 -8.67 29.66 9.78
N ALA A 32 -9.62 30.62 9.85
CA ALA A 32 -9.69 31.71 8.89
C ALA A 32 -8.43 32.59 8.91
N ALA A 33 -7.97 32.98 10.10
CA ALA A 33 -6.78 33.81 10.24
C ALA A 33 -5.50 33.11 9.72
N VAL A 34 -5.33 31.81 10.04
CA VAL A 34 -4.18 31.00 9.55
C VAL A 34 -4.25 30.84 8.03
N LYS A 35 -5.45 30.54 7.48
CA LYS A 35 -5.66 30.45 6.04
C LYS A 35 -5.27 31.74 5.33
N ASP A 36 -5.74 32.89 5.82
CA ASP A 36 -5.48 34.19 5.20
C ASP A 36 -3.97 34.53 5.25
N ALA A 37 -3.30 34.25 6.38
CA ALA A 37 -1.87 34.44 6.51
C ALA A 37 -1.08 33.56 5.53
N LEU A 38 -1.39 32.26 5.43
CA LEU A 38 -0.72 31.33 4.51
C LEU A 38 -0.95 31.71 3.05
N LEU A 39 -2.16 32.12 2.69
CA LEU A 39 -2.47 32.57 1.34
C LEU A 39 -1.74 33.87 0.99
N ALA A 40 -1.56 34.80 1.94
CA ALA A 40 -0.79 36.03 1.75
C ALA A 40 0.69 35.72 1.48
N GLU A 41 1.31 34.80 2.24
CA GLU A 41 2.69 34.37 2.01
C GLU A 41 2.85 33.70 0.64
N LEU A 42 1.92 32.84 0.25
CA LEU A 42 1.94 32.21 -1.07
C LEU A 42 1.73 33.20 -2.21
N ALA A 43 0.92 34.25 -2.00
CA ALA A 43 0.70 35.31 -3.00
C ALA A 43 1.93 36.20 -3.20
N ALA A 44 2.83 36.27 -2.20
CA ALA A 44 4.11 36.99 -2.31
C ALA A 44 5.12 36.27 -3.24
N ILE A 45 4.87 35.01 -3.57
CA ILE A 45 5.67 34.23 -4.51
C ILE A 45 5.03 34.37 -5.90
N ASP A 46 5.83 34.67 -6.92
CA ASP A 46 5.36 34.65 -8.33
C ASP A 46 5.09 33.22 -8.79
N ARG A 47 3.91 32.71 -8.40
CA ARG A 47 3.54 31.31 -8.61
C ARG A 47 2.99 31.05 -10.01
N ALA A 48 3.49 29.98 -10.64
CA ALA A 48 3.03 29.43 -11.89
C ALA A 48 2.87 27.91 -11.75
N PRO A 49 1.83 27.42 -11.04
CA PRO A 49 1.67 26.00 -10.81
C PRO A 49 1.58 25.21 -12.12
N LEU A 50 2.34 24.14 -12.19
CA LEU A 50 2.28 23.24 -13.34
C LEU A 50 1.00 22.40 -13.26
N PRO A 51 0.40 22.04 -14.41
CA PRO A 51 -0.71 21.11 -14.45
C PRO A 51 -0.33 19.78 -13.78
N LEU A 52 -1.21 19.24 -12.96
CA LEU A 52 -1.03 17.88 -12.44
C LEU A 52 -1.05 16.90 -13.62
N ALA A 53 0.02 16.15 -13.79
CA ALA A 53 0.06 15.07 -14.76
C ALA A 53 -0.56 13.83 -14.09
N GLU A 54 -1.70 13.37 -14.58
CA GLU A 54 -2.29 12.09 -14.19
C GLU A 54 -1.52 10.91 -14.81
N ASN A 55 -0.24 10.79 -14.48
CA ASN A 55 0.62 9.69 -14.95
C ASN A 55 0.66 8.56 -13.93
N ILE A 56 -0.50 7.97 -13.62
CA ILE A 56 -0.55 6.73 -12.87
C ILE A 56 -0.24 5.58 -13.83
N ALA A 57 1.01 5.12 -13.83
CA ALA A 57 1.39 3.93 -14.58
C ALA A 57 0.77 2.70 -13.90
N MET A 58 -0.15 2.05 -14.59
CA MET A 58 -0.73 0.80 -14.10
C MET A 58 0.25 -0.36 -14.34
N PRO A 59 0.44 -1.27 -13.37
CA PRO A 59 1.25 -2.46 -13.55
C PRO A 59 0.71 -3.34 -14.68
N ARG A 60 1.62 -4.02 -15.38
CA ARG A 60 1.27 -4.96 -16.47
C ARG A 60 0.51 -6.15 -15.91
N ARG A 61 -0.44 -6.67 -16.69
CA ARG A 61 -1.18 -7.91 -16.32
C ARG A 61 -0.46 -9.19 -16.75
N GLU A 62 0.49 -9.10 -17.68
CA GLU A 62 1.30 -10.23 -18.09
C GLU A 62 2.53 -10.32 -17.19
N PRO A 63 2.79 -11.46 -16.54
CA PRO A 63 3.88 -11.60 -15.59
C PRO A 63 5.25 -11.48 -16.26
N VAL A 64 6.12 -10.71 -15.64
CA VAL A 64 7.54 -10.60 -15.99
C VAL A 64 8.36 -11.17 -14.85
N HIS A 65 9.23 -12.13 -15.15
CA HIS A 65 10.20 -12.66 -14.20
C HIS A 65 11.57 -12.04 -14.46
N LYS A 66 12.17 -11.44 -13.45
CA LYS A 66 13.48 -10.82 -13.54
C LYS A 66 14.35 -11.28 -12.37
N THR A 67 15.57 -11.69 -12.68
CA THR A 67 16.58 -12.02 -11.67
C THR A 67 17.80 -11.15 -11.88
N GLU A 68 18.31 -10.59 -10.79
CA GLU A 68 19.57 -9.86 -10.76
C GLU A 68 20.48 -10.47 -9.69
N THR A 69 21.79 -10.40 -9.94
CA THR A 69 22.79 -10.93 -9.01
C THR A 69 23.51 -9.79 -8.30
N TYR A 70 23.66 -9.95 -7.00
CA TYR A 70 24.37 -9.01 -6.15
C TYR A 70 25.02 -9.77 -5.00
N ASP A 71 26.17 -9.31 -4.52
CA ASP A 71 26.81 -9.89 -3.34
C ASP A 71 26.01 -9.56 -2.08
N MET A 72 25.26 -10.53 -1.59
CA MET A 72 24.36 -10.36 -0.46
C MET A 72 24.18 -11.65 0.33
N VAL A 73 23.89 -11.48 1.63
CA VAL A 73 23.71 -12.62 2.55
C VAL A 73 22.39 -13.33 2.30
N GLN A 74 21.36 -12.60 1.98
CA GLN A 74 19.98 -13.06 1.86
C GLN A 74 19.40 -12.64 0.52
N ALA A 75 18.74 -13.54 -0.20
CA ALA A 75 17.97 -13.16 -1.38
C ALA A 75 16.74 -12.32 -1.01
N LYS A 76 16.35 -11.43 -1.92
CA LYS A 76 15.12 -10.63 -1.82
C LYS A 76 14.19 -11.01 -2.96
N LEU A 77 13.02 -11.50 -2.61
CA LEU A 77 11.95 -11.80 -3.55
C LEU A 77 10.86 -10.75 -3.40
N CYS A 78 10.61 -10.01 -4.48
CA CYS A 78 9.54 -9.02 -4.56
C CYS A 78 8.58 -9.42 -5.66
N MET A 79 7.30 -9.59 -5.32
CA MET A 79 6.25 -9.95 -6.27
C MET A 79 5.21 -8.83 -6.33
N LEU A 80 4.97 -8.30 -7.51
CA LEU A 80 3.97 -7.25 -7.73
C LEU A 80 2.73 -7.86 -8.38
N PHE A 81 1.58 -7.67 -7.75
CA PHE A 81 0.28 -8.02 -8.28
C PHE A 81 -0.52 -6.76 -8.62
N THR A 82 -1.47 -6.89 -9.54
CA THR A 82 -2.36 -5.79 -9.91
C THR A 82 -3.81 -6.24 -9.99
N LEU A 83 -4.71 -5.33 -9.62
CA LEU A 83 -6.15 -5.45 -9.88
C LEU A 83 -6.50 -4.92 -11.28
N GLY A 84 -5.57 -4.21 -11.95
CA GLY A 84 -5.75 -3.63 -13.27
C GLY A 84 -6.55 -2.33 -13.30
N GLU A 85 -6.95 -1.82 -12.13
CA GLU A 85 -7.68 -0.58 -11.96
C GLU A 85 -7.40 0.04 -10.58
N PRO A 86 -7.46 1.38 -10.43
CA PRO A 86 -7.45 2.02 -9.12
C PRO A 86 -8.66 1.60 -8.29
N MET A 87 -8.52 1.61 -6.95
CA MET A 87 -9.62 1.24 -6.08
C MET A 87 -10.56 2.41 -5.83
N ARG A 88 -11.86 2.11 -5.91
CA ARG A 88 -12.90 3.03 -5.45
C ARG A 88 -13.10 2.90 -3.95
N THR A 89 -13.60 3.96 -3.34
CA THR A 89 -13.83 4.02 -1.88
C THR A 89 -14.73 2.88 -1.39
N GLU A 90 -15.76 2.50 -2.15
CA GLU A 90 -16.71 1.42 -1.79
C GLU A 90 -16.06 0.04 -1.69
N GLN A 91 -14.95 -0.17 -2.41
CA GLN A 91 -14.24 -1.46 -2.44
C GLN A 91 -13.17 -1.56 -1.35
N LEU A 92 -12.79 -0.43 -0.72
CA LEU A 92 -11.64 -0.38 0.19
C LEU A 92 -11.78 -1.28 1.41
N ALA A 93 -12.99 -1.41 1.96
CA ALA A 93 -13.23 -2.28 3.11
C ALA A 93 -12.90 -3.74 2.79
N ALA A 94 -13.39 -4.25 1.66
CA ALA A 94 -13.10 -5.60 1.20
C ALA A 94 -11.61 -5.79 0.85
N VAL A 95 -10.99 -4.79 0.20
CA VAL A 95 -9.56 -4.80 -0.12
C VAL A 95 -8.71 -4.84 1.15
N ARG A 96 -9.00 -3.99 2.14
CA ARG A 96 -8.27 -3.96 3.43
C ARG A 96 -8.29 -5.34 4.10
N LEU A 97 -9.48 -5.98 4.15
CA LEU A 97 -9.62 -7.29 4.77
C LEU A 97 -8.95 -8.40 3.94
N ALA A 98 -9.06 -8.35 2.61
CA ALA A 98 -8.36 -9.27 1.72
C ALA A 98 -6.84 -9.20 1.88
N MET A 99 -6.29 -7.98 1.97
CA MET A 99 -4.86 -7.77 2.18
C MET A 99 -4.40 -8.21 3.58
N ALA A 100 -5.20 -7.95 4.63
CA ALA A 100 -4.89 -8.40 5.99
C ALA A 100 -4.84 -9.93 6.09
N LEU A 101 -5.78 -10.63 5.46
CA LEU A 101 -5.82 -12.10 5.40
C LEU A 101 -4.63 -12.67 4.63
N TYR A 102 -4.24 -12.04 3.53
CA TYR A 102 -3.19 -12.57 2.67
C TYR A 102 -1.79 -12.37 3.27
N GLY A 103 -1.37 -11.12 3.53
CA GLY A 103 0.00 -10.84 3.97
C GLY A 103 0.17 -9.52 4.74
N GLY A 104 -0.92 -8.82 5.06
CA GLY A 104 -0.88 -7.51 5.71
C GLY A 104 -0.90 -7.53 7.24
N SER A 105 -0.88 -8.70 7.89
CA SER A 105 -0.93 -8.84 9.34
C SER A 105 -0.04 -9.99 9.83
N VAL A 106 0.21 -10.04 11.13
CA VAL A 106 0.93 -11.15 11.78
C VAL A 106 0.07 -12.42 11.90
N THR A 107 -1.21 -12.33 11.61
CA THR A 107 -2.16 -13.46 11.53
C THR A 107 -2.49 -13.83 10.09
N SER A 108 -1.81 -13.22 9.12
CA SER A 108 -2.01 -13.47 7.70
C SER A 108 -1.45 -14.82 7.25
N ARG A 109 -1.96 -15.33 6.14
CA ARG A 109 -1.49 -16.62 5.59
C ARG A 109 -0.03 -16.60 5.17
N LEU A 110 0.47 -15.51 4.60
CA LEU A 110 1.89 -15.41 4.28
C LEU A 110 2.77 -15.49 5.53
N PHE A 111 2.34 -14.83 6.62
CA PHE A 111 3.07 -14.89 7.87
C PHE A 111 3.00 -16.30 8.50
N LEU A 112 1.79 -16.83 8.71
CA LEU A 112 1.60 -18.09 9.43
C LEU A 112 2.06 -19.31 8.64
N ASN A 113 1.83 -19.34 7.32
CA ASN A 113 2.10 -20.51 6.51
C ASN A 113 3.50 -20.46 5.88
N VAL A 114 3.84 -19.38 5.17
CA VAL A 114 5.11 -19.32 4.42
C VAL A 114 6.31 -19.07 5.34
N ARG A 115 6.13 -18.20 6.36
CA ARG A 115 7.19 -17.88 7.31
C ARG A 115 7.24 -18.86 8.47
N GLU A 116 6.15 -19.02 9.24
CA GLU A 116 6.18 -19.74 10.51
C GLU A 116 6.10 -21.28 10.32
N ARG A 117 5.18 -21.75 9.48
CA ARG A 117 5.00 -23.20 9.27
C ARG A 117 6.04 -23.80 8.35
N ASP A 118 6.26 -23.17 7.18
CA ASP A 118 7.08 -23.73 6.11
C ASP A 118 8.56 -23.29 6.21
N HIS A 119 8.85 -22.28 7.06
CA HIS A 119 10.19 -21.71 7.30
C HIS A 119 10.93 -21.29 6.02
N LEU A 120 10.19 -20.82 4.99
CA LEU A 120 10.77 -20.47 3.70
C LEU A 120 11.36 -19.06 3.65
N CYS A 121 11.09 -18.24 4.64
CA CYS A 121 11.52 -16.84 4.64
C CYS A 121 11.70 -16.28 6.06
N TYR A 122 12.54 -15.27 6.18
CA TYR A 122 12.73 -14.51 7.44
C TYR A 122 11.60 -13.52 7.67
N TYR A 123 11.07 -12.97 6.60
CA TYR A 123 9.86 -12.15 6.59
C TYR A 123 9.13 -12.39 5.27
N CYS A 124 7.82 -12.32 5.32
CA CYS A 124 6.95 -12.33 4.15
C CYS A 124 5.72 -11.48 4.48
N SER A 125 5.54 -10.40 3.76
CA SER A 125 4.42 -9.49 3.98
C SER A 125 3.93 -8.88 2.69
N SER A 126 2.66 -8.45 2.67
CA SER A 126 2.10 -7.70 1.56
C SER A 126 1.73 -6.28 1.96
N SER A 127 1.87 -5.36 1.01
CA SER A 127 1.39 -3.99 1.10
C SER A 127 0.56 -3.64 -0.13
N PHE A 128 -0.47 -2.83 0.05
CA PHE A 128 -1.40 -2.48 -1.03
C PHE A 128 -1.40 -0.97 -1.28
N GLN A 129 -1.32 -0.60 -2.57
CA GLN A 129 -1.42 0.78 -3.02
C GLN A 129 -2.75 0.99 -3.76
N SER A 130 -3.69 1.68 -3.10
CA SER A 130 -5.05 1.85 -3.61
C SER A 130 -5.15 2.73 -4.87
N PHE A 131 -4.24 3.69 -5.04
CA PHE A 131 -4.24 4.59 -6.21
C PHE A 131 -3.87 3.87 -7.51
N THR A 132 -3.06 2.82 -7.43
CA THR A 132 -2.67 2.01 -8.59
C THR A 132 -3.37 0.65 -8.62
N GLY A 133 -4.11 0.29 -7.58
CA GLY A 133 -4.70 -1.04 -7.45
C GLY A 133 -3.64 -2.14 -7.46
N SER A 134 -2.46 -1.88 -6.90
CA SER A 134 -1.34 -2.82 -6.90
C SER A 134 -1.01 -3.30 -5.49
N MET A 135 -0.55 -4.55 -5.41
CA MET A 135 -0.09 -5.19 -4.18
C MET A 135 1.34 -5.68 -4.37
N ALA A 136 2.23 -5.28 -3.48
CA ALA A 136 3.59 -5.81 -3.43
C ALA A 136 3.70 -6.83 -2.30
N VAL A 137 4.24 -8.01 -2.60
CA VAL A 137 4.70 -8.98 -1.60
C VAL A 137 6.21 -8.90 -1.53
N ASN A 138 6.74 -8.67 -0.35
CA ASN A 138 8.16 -8.60 -0.09
C ASN A 138 8.59 -9.73 0.84
N SER A 139 9.65 -10.42 0.48
CA SER A 139 10.15 -11.57 1.23
C SER A 139 11.68 -11.61 1.24
N GLY A 140 12.26 -11.90 2.41
CA GLY A 140 13.68 -12.21 2.57
C GLY A 140 13.85 -13.73 2.71
N VAL A 141 14.55 -14.35 1.77
CA VAL A 141 14.62 -15.82 1.65
C VAL A 141 16.07 -16.31 1.57
N GLU A 142 16.29 -17.57 1.89
CA GLU A 142 17.54 -18.22 1.51
C GLU A 142 17.64 -18.35 -0.01
N HIS A 143 18.84 -18.22 -0.56
CA HIS A 143 19.05 -18.27 -2.01
C HIS A 143 18.50 -19.56 -2.65
N ALA A 144 18.66 -20.69 -1.96
CA ALA A 144 18.19 -22.00 -2.42
C ALA A 144 16.66 -22.16 -2.34
N ASP A 145 16.00 -21.41 -1.48
CA ASP A 145 14.55 -21.51 -1.23
C ASP A 145 13.71 -20.51 -2.01
N ALA A 146 14.32 -19.58 -2.76
CA ALA A 146 13.60 -18.51 -3.46
C ALA A 146 12.45 -19.04 -4.35
N ALA A 147 12.69 -20.06 -5.15
CA ALA A 147 11.67 -20.65 -6.01
C ALA A 147 10.58 -21.41 -5.23
N ARG A 148 10.90 -21.96 -4.06
CA ARG A 148 9.91 -22.60 -3.17
C ARG A 148 9.04 -21.55 -2.50
N ALA A 149 9.63 -20.45 -2.03
CA ALA A 149 8.93 -19.34 -1.43
C ALA A 149 7.97 -18.68 -2.44
N GLU A 150 8.41 -18.44 -3.68
CA GLU A 150 7.54 -17.91 -4.74
C GLU A 150 6.31 -18.79 -4.96
N ARG A 151 6.51 -20.10 -5.10
CA ARG A 151 5.39 -21.05 -5.26
C ARG A 151 4.45 -21.06 -4.05
N ALA A 152 5.01 -21.02 -2.83
CA ALA A 152 4.21 -20.99 -1.61
C ALA A 152 3.37 -19.70 -1.51
N ILE A 153 3.94 -18.54 -1.84
CA ILE A 153 3.24 -17.25 -1.88
C ILE A 153 2.07 -17.30 -2.87
N LEU A 154 2.28 -17.81 -4.09
CA LEU A 154 1.23 -17.95 -5.09
C LEU A 154 0.16 -18.97 -4.67
N LYS A 155 0.57 -20.06 -4.02
CA LYS A 155 -0.35 -21.08 -3.50
C LYS A 155 -1.29 -20.50 -2.44
N GLU A 156 -0.77 -19.71 -1.49
CA GLU A 156 -1.60 -19.10 -0.45
C GLU A 156 -2.63 -18.12 -1.04
N LEU A 157 -2.30 -17.42 -2.14
CA LEU A 157 -3.27 -16.60 -2.86
C LEU A 157 -4.37 -17.46 -3.49
N ALA A 158 -4.00 -18.55 -4.17
CA ALA A 158 -4.95 -19.47 -4.78
C ALA A 158 -5.86 -20.15 -3.71
N ASP A 159 -5.27 -20.57 -2.58
CA ASP A 159 -6.01 -21.17 -1.48
C ASP A 159 -7.02 -20.18 -0.84
N LEU A 160 -6.70 -18.88 -0.78
CA LEU A 160 -7.67 -17.86 -0.34
C LEU A 160 -8.79 -17.64 -1.36
N CYS A 161 -8.49 -17.74 -2.65
CA CYS A 161 -9.49 -17.59 -3.72
C CYS A 161 -10.50 -18.72 -3.74
N ASP A 162 -10.05 -19.97 -3.59
CA ASP A 162 -10.84 -21.15 -3.90
C ASP A 162 -11.01 -22.13 -2.74
N GLY A 163 -10.17 -22.01 -1.71
CA GLY A 163 -10.21 -22.85 -0.52
C GLY A 163 -11.06 -22.24 0.62
N PRO A 164 -11.09 -22.93 1.77
CA PRO A 164 -11.80 -22.45 2.95
C PRO A 164 -11.08 -21.24 3.57
N ILE A 165 -11.86 -20.24 3.94
CA ILE A 165 -11.48 -19.18 4.89
C ILE A 165 -12.22 -19.49 6.18
N THR A 166 -11.50 -19.79 7.28
CA THR A 166 -12.13 -20.08 8.56
C THR A 166 -12.77 -18.83 9.16
N ASP A 167 -13.75 -19.03 10.08
CA ASP A 167 -14.36 -17.88 10.74
C ASP A 167 -13.35 -17.18 11.65
N ASP A 168 -12.51 -17.96 12.35
CA ASP A 168 -11.50 -17.41 13.26
C ASP A 168 -10.49 -16.54 12.53
N GLU A 169 -9.88 -17.03 11.43
CA GLU A 169 -8.90 -16.24 10.67
C GLU A 169 -9.53 -14.95 10.09
N PHE A 170 -10.78 -15.04 9.64
CA PHE A 170 -11.51 -13.91 9.07
C PHE A 170 -11.82 -12.85 10.12
N GLU A 171 -12.35 -13.28 11.29
CA GLU A 171 -12.71 -12.38 12.38
C GLU A 171 -11.48 -11.80 13.10
N ASP A 172 -10.38 -12.55 13.20
CA ASP A 172 -9.13 -12.04 13.78
C ASP A 172 -8.54 -10.92 12.93
N CYS A 173 -8.49 -11.08 11.61
CA CYS A 173 -8.05 -10.02 10.70
C CYS A 173 -8.99 -8.81 10.73
N ARG A 174 -10.31 -9.03 10.75
CA ARG A 174 -11.29 -7.95 10.87
C ARG A 174 -11.11 -7.17 12.16
N ARG A 175 -10.97 -7.86 13.28
CA ARG A 175 -10.78 -7.25 14.62
C ARG A 175 -9.50 -6.42 14.66
N GLY A 176 -8.39 -6.95 14.10
CA GLY A 176 -7.13 -6.22 14.01
C GLY A 176 -7.25 -4.92 13.22
N LEU A 177 -7.93 -4.95 12.08
CA LEU A 177 -8.18 -3.75 11.27
C LEU A 177 -9.08 -2.74 11.98
N LEU A 178 -10.18 -3.20 12.61
CA LEU A 178 -11.08 -2.32 13.35
C LEU A 178 -10.37 -1.65 14.52
N SER A 179 -9.52 -2.40 15.25
CA SER A 179 -8.70 -1.85 16.34
C SER A 179 -7.73 -0.78 15.82
N GLY A 180 -7.04 -1.02 14.70
CA GLY A 180 -6.16 -0.03 14.08
C GLY A 180 -6.89 1.24 13.63
N MET A 181 -8.15 1.11 13.19
CA MET A 181 -8.97 2.25 12.77
C MET A 181 -9.52 3.07 13.95
N GLN A 182 -9.60 2.53 15.15
CA GLN A 182 -10.03 3.29 16.33
C GLN A 182 -9.05 4.40 16.68
N GLY A 183 -7.74 4.15 16.55
CA GLY A 183 -6.71 5.12 16.88
C GLY A 183 -6.56 6.28 15.88
N VAL A 184 -7.25 6.26 14.75
CA VAL A 184 -7.16 7.33 13.73
C VAL A 184 -7.62 8.68 14.29
N GLU A 185 -8.67 8.68 15.11
CA GLU A 185 -9.28 9.89 15.67
C GLU A 185 -8.57 10.37 16.96
N ASP A 186 -7.59 9.63 17.48
CA ASP A 186 -6.87 9.96 18.71
C ASP A 186 -5.79 11.04 18.52
N THR A 187 -5.37 11.28 17.28
CA THR A 187 -4.32 12.25 16.98
C THR A 187 -4.70 13.14 15.79
N LEU A 188 -4.25 14.40 15.81
CA LEU A 188 -4.43 15.32 14.68
C LEU A 188 -3.80 14.78 13.40
N GLY A 189 -2.62 14.16 13.48
CA GLY A 189 -1.97 13.55 12.32
C GLY A 189 -2.72 12.35 11.74
N GLY A 190 -3.39 11.57 12.59
CA GLY A 190 -4.28 10.48 12.15
C GLY A 190 -5.47 11.01 11.36
N ILE A 191 -6.12 12.04 11.89
CA ILE A 191 -7.26 12.73 11.24
C ILE A 191 -6.80 13.35 9.91
N GLU A 192 -5.69 14.10 9.92
CA GLU A 192 -5.12 14.71 8.72
C GLU A 192 -4.89 13.66 7.62
N THR A 193 -4.12 12.64 7.94
CA THR A 193 -3.76 11.58 6.97
C THR A 193 -5.01 10.90 6.41
N TRP A 194 -5.99 10.61 7.27
CA TRP A 194 -7.23 9.97 6.84
C TRP A 194 -7.97 10.83 5.81
N TYR A 195 -8.31 12.07 6.17
CA TYR A 195 -9.10 12.93 5.30
C TYR A 195 -8.32 13.36 4.05
N TYR A 196 -7.02 13.59 4.16
CA TYR A 196 -6.19 13.94 3.00
C TYR A 196 -6.16 12.82 1.96
N ILE A 197 -5.97 11.57 2.39
CA ILE A 197 -5.98 10.42 1.48
C ILE A 197 -7.37 10.23 0.84
N GLU A 198 -8.45 10.43 1.59
CA GLU A 198 -9.80 10.34 1.04
C GLU A 198 -10.08 11.45 0.01
N VAL A 199 -9.64 12.67 0.27
CA VAL A 199 -9.75 13.79 -0.70
C VAL A 199 -8.95 13.47 -1.98
N LEU A 200 -7.72 12.99 -1.85
CA LEU A 200 -6.91 12.58 -3.00
C LEU A 200 -7.57 11.48 -3.84
N ARG A 201 -8.34 10.60 -3.21
CA ARG A 201 -9.03 9.49 -3.90
C ARG A 201 -10.32 9.94 -4.57
N GLY A 202 -11.10 10.77 -3.93
CA GLY A 202 -12.45 11.14 -4.38
C GLY A 202 -12.59 12.53 -4.97
N GLY A 203 -11.64 13.41 -4.73
CA GLY A 203 -11.61 14.78 -5.25
C GLY A 203 -12.64 15.75 -4.63
N ASP A 204 -13.65 15.29 -3.89
CA ASP A 204 -14.68 16.13 -3.26
C ASP A 204 -14.63 16.03 -1.73
N PRO A 205 -14.11 17.05 -1.03
CA PRO A 205 -14.01 17.04 0.43
C PRO A 205 -15.34 16.81 1.17
N ALA A 206 -16.46 17.11 0.53
CA ALA A 206 -17.80 16.91 1.11
C ALA A 206 -18.27 15.45 1.05
N LYS A 207 -17.57 14.59 0.31
CA LYS A 207 -17.94 13.18 0.07
C LYS A 207 -16.91 12.18 0.60
N VAL A 208 -15.97 12.64 1.42
CA VAL A 208 -14.97 11.75 2.00
C VAL A 208 -15.60 10.80 3.02
N GLN A 209 -15.18 9.56 2.99
CA GLN A 209 -15.62 8.55 3.96
C GLN A 209 -15.01 8.85 5.34
N THR A 210 -15.84 8.99 6.35
CA THR A 210 -15.38 9.14 7.74
C THR A 210 -14.80 7.84 8.28
N PRO A 211 -13.93 7.88 9.32
CA PRO A 211 -13.46 6.66 9.99
C PRO A 211 -14.59 5.77 10.50
N ALA A 212 -15.68 6.37 10.98
CA ALA A 212 -16.86 5.63 11.47
C ALA A 212 -17.58 4.88 10.34
N GLU A 213 -17.80 5.51 9.20
CA GLU A 213 -18.39 4.88 8.01
C GLU A 213 -17.50 3.77 7.46
N ALA A 214 -16.18 3.98 7.45
CA ALA A 214 -15.23 2.97 7.02
C ALA A 214 -15.22 1.75 7.97
N ARG A 215 -15.33 1.96 9.29
CA ARG A 215 -15.50 0.87 10.27
C ARG A 215 -16.79 0.09 10.02
N ALA A 216 -17.90 0.79 9.80
CA ALA A 216 -19.18 0.15 9.50
C ALA A 216 -19.11 -0.66 8.19
N ALA A 217 -18.51 -0.10 7.14
CA ALA A 217 -18.28 -0.81 5.88
C ALA A 217 -17.43 -2.07 6.09
N LEU A 218 -16.36 -2.00 6.90
CA LEU A 218 -15.50 -3.15 7.20
C LEU A 218 -16.24 -4.25 7.98
N GLN A 219 -17.15 -3.89 8.88
CA GLN A 219 -17.99 -4.85 9.61
C GLN A 219 -18.94 -5.59 8.68
N ALA A 220 -19.39 -4.98 7.61
CA ALA A 220 -20.33 -5.56 6.65
C ALA A 220 -19.66 -6.47 5.60
N VAL A 221 -18.32 -6.46 5.47
CA VAL A 221 -17.59 -7.28 4.49
C VAL A 221 -17.80 -8.76 4.74
N THR A 222 -18.08 -9.50 3.68
CA THR A 222 -18.23 -10.97 3.70
C THR A 222 -16.98 -11.67 3.16
N LYS A 223 -16.87 -12.99 3.37
CA LYS A 223 -15.81 -13.81 2.78
C LYS A 223 -15.88 -13.81 1.24
N ASP A 224 -17.07 -13.70 0.68
CA ASP A 224 -17.26 -13.66 -0.77
C ASP A 224 -16.79 -12.33 -1.36
N ASP A 225 -16.98 -11.20 -0.65
CA ASP A 225 -16.40 -9.91 -1.05
C ASP A 225 -14.87 -9.97 -1.09
N VAL A 226 -14.26 -10.59 -0.07
CA VAL A 226 -12.82 -10.81 -0.02
C VAL A 226 -12.34 -11.65 -1.21
N ARG A 227 -13.00 -12.77 -1.48
CA ARG A 227 -12.67 -13.63 -2.64
C ARG A 227 -12.83 -12.90 -3.97
N ALA A 228 -13.87 -12.07 -4.10
CA ALA A 228 -14.08 -11.29 -5.32
C ALA A 228 -12.93 -10.32 -5.59
N ILE A 229 -12.31 -9.75 -4.55
CA ILE A 229 -11.10 -8.92 -4.68
C ILE A 229 -9.88 -9.77 -5.03
N LEU A 230 -9.62 -10.85 -4.28
CA LEU A 230 -8.43 -11.69 -4.46
C LEU A 230 -8.37 -12.32 -5.86
N ARG A 231 -9.51 -12.75 -6.40
CA ARG A 231 -9.60 -13.33 -7.77
C ARG A 231 -9.29 -12.34 -8.89
N LYS A 232 -9.35 -11.04 -8.63
CA LYS A 232 -8.93 -10.01 -9.59
C LYS A 232 -7.42 -9.80 -9.63
N LEU A 233 -6.70 -10.20 -8.57
CA LEU A 233 -5.25 -10.05 -8.51
C LEU A 233 -4.56 -10.92 -9.53
N THR A 234 -3.73 -10.30 -10.35
CA THR A 234 -2.86 -10.98 -11.32
C THR A 234 -1.42 -10.63 -11.04
N LEU A 235 -0.52 -11.61 -11.11
CA LEU A 235 0.92 -11.36 -11.00
C LEU A 235 1.37 -10.49 -12.17
N SER A 236 2.06 -9.41 -11.87
CA SER A 236 2.64 -8.48 -12.84
C SER A 236 4.15 -8.66 -12.97
N VAL A 237 4.83 -8.76 -11.83
CA VAL A 237 6.29 -8.92 -11.78
C VAL A 237 6.65 -9.90 -10.65
N SER A 238 7.58 -10.80 -10.94
CA SER A 238 8.36 -11.51 -9.92
C SER A 238 9.82 -11.11 -10.09
N TYR A 239 10.36 -10.41 -9.10
CA TYR A 239 11.73 -9.91 -9.09
C TYR A 239 12.52 -10.61 -7.99
N LEU A 240 13.61 -11.26 -8.38
CA LEU A 240 14.53 -11.92 -7.47
C LEU A 240 15.90 -11.25 -7.53
N LEU A 241 16.33 -10.70 -6.41
CA LEU A 241 17.70 -10.27 -6.19
C LEU A 241 18.40 -11.36 -5.37
N THR A 242 19.45 -11.99 -5.91
CA THR A 242 20.13 -13.13 -5.31
C THR A 242 21.64 -13.05 -5.56
N LYS A 243 22.43 -13.86 -4.86
CA LYS A 243 23.84 -14.00 -5.20
C LYS A 243 24.00 -14.93 -6.40
N GLU A 244 25.12 -14.82 -7.07
CA GLU A 244 25.53 -15.80 -8.08
C GLU A 244 25.62 -17.19 -7.43
N VAL A 245 24.78 -18.12 -7.83
CA VAL A 245 24.90 -19.52 -7.41
C VAL A 245 25.94 -20.13 -8.31
N ALA A 246 27.12 -20.44 -7.78
CA ALA A 246 28.10 -21.21 -8.51
C ALA A 246 27.41 -22.49 -9.00
N ALA A 247 27.42 -22.70 -10.31
CA ALA A 247 26.95 -23.96 -10.88
C ALA A 247 27.73 -25.08 -10.23
N HIS A 248 27.10 -25.86 -9.35
CA HIS A 248 27.71 -27.10 -8.90
C HIS A 248 27.93 -27.93 -10.17
N ALA A 249 29.20 -28.09 -10.53
CA ALA A 249 29.60 -29.08 -11.51
C ALA A 249 29.02 -30.44 -11.03
N ALA A 250 28.12 -30.96 -11.86
CA ALA A 250 27.66 -32.33 -11.69
C ALA A 250 28.87 -33.23 -11.87
N GLU A 251 29.36 -33.84 -10.77
CA GLU A 251 30.17 -35.06 -10.83
C GLU A 251 29.24 -36.27 -10.91
#